data_430ca50a61953410012e8dd7357e6319
#
_entry.id   430ca50a61953410012e8dd7357e6319
#
_cell.length_a   1.000
_cell.length_b   1.000
_cell.length_c   1.000
_cell.angle_alpha   90.00
_cell.angle_beta   90.00
_cell.angle_gamma   90.00
#
_symmetry.space_group_name_H-M   'P 1'
#
loop_
_entity.id
_entity.type
_entity.pdbx_description
1 polymer ?
#
loop_
_entity_poly.entity_id
_entity_poly.type
_entity_poly.pdbx_seq_one_letter_code
_entity_poly.pdbx_strand_id
1 'polypeptide(L)'
;VIQWMASYECHFINGTEKVRFVLRVMYNREEYMRFDSDVGRYEGFTSYGEKKAQYRNSDPDLMENTRTAVDWLCRPWYETVTPFSVERR
;
A
#
# COMPACT_ATOMS: atom_id res chain seq x y z
N VAL A 1 3.02 18.02 -18.53
CA VAL A 1 1.77 17.72 -17.82
C VAL A 1 2.08 17.10 -16.47
N ILE A 2 1.51 17.66 -15.43
CA ILE A 2 1.68 17.16 -14.08
C ILE A 2 0.81 15.91 -13.91
N GLN A 3 1.42 14.80 -13.51
CA GLN A 3 0.69 13.56 -13.32
C GLN A 3 0.91 13.01 -11.91
N TRP A 4 -0.19 12.79 -11.22
CA TRP A 4 -0.19 12.12 -9.93
C TRP A 4 -0.67 10.70 -10.15
N MET A 5 0.02 9.75 -9.55
CA MET A 5 -0.36 8.36 -9.68
C MET A 5 -0.13 7.67 -8.35
N ALA A 6 -1.10 6.85 -7.96
CA ALA A 6 -0.95 6.01 -6.80
C ALA A 6 -1.24 4.58 -7.22
N SER A 7 -0.40 3.66 -6.78
CA SER A 7 -0.60 2.25 -7.03
C SER A 7 -0.39 1.49 -5.74
N TYR A 8 -1.00 0.31 -5.64
CA TYR A 8 -0.78 -0.51 -4.48
C TYR A 8 -0.51 -1.95 -4.90
N GLU A 9 0.20 -2.64 -4.04
CA GLU A 9 0.56 -4.04 -4.23
C GLU A 9 0.17 -4.82 -2.99
N CYS A 10 -0.34 -6.01 -3.20
CA CYS A 10 -0.63 -6.94 -2.12
C CYS A 10 0.23 -8.18 -2.35
N HIS A 11 1.08 -8.49 -1.40
CA HIS A 11 1.96 -9.64 -1.47
C HIS A 11 1.48 -10.70 -0.49
N PHE A 12 1.14 -11.86 -1.02
CA PHE A 12 0.61 -12.96 -0.23
C PHE A 12 1.68 -14.02 -0.05
N ILE A 13 2.03 -14.28 1.19
CA ILE A 13 3.04 -15.28 1.55
C ILE A 13 2.32 -16.35 2.35
N ASN A 14 2.42 -17.61 1.89
CA ASN A 14 1.69 -18.72 2.50
C ASN A 14 0.18 -18.45 2.55
N GLY A 15 -0.38 -18.09 1.37
CA GLY A 15 -1.80 -17.76 1.29
C GLY A 15 -2.10 -16.46 2.01
N THR A 16 -3.10 -16.46 2.89
CA THR A 16 -3.47 -15.28 3.65
C THR A 16 -2.83 -15.23 5.04
N GLU A 17 -1.93 -16.16 5.33
CA GLU A 17 -1.26 -16.20 6.62
C GLU A 17 -0.42 -14.94 6.84
N LYS A 18 0.26 -14.48 5.81
CA LYS A 18 1.01 -13.23 5.86
C LYS A 18 0.72 -12.42 4.60
N VAL A 19 0.24 -11.21 4.78
CA VAL A 19 -0.05 -10.30 3.67
C VAL A 19 0.71 -9.01 3.89
N ARG A 20 1.42 -8.57 2.85
CA ARG A 20 2.13 -7.30 2.87
C ARG A 20 1.47 -6.35 1.89
N PHE A 21 1.15 -5.16 2.37
CA PHE A 21 0.53 -4.10 1.58
C PHE A 21 1.54 -2.99 1.34
N VAL A 22 1.73 -2.61 0.07
CA VAL A 22 2.62 -1.52 -0.29
C VAL A 22 1.85 -0.53 -1.14
N LEU A 23 1.79 0.71 -0.67
CA LEU A 23 1.17 1.81 -1.42
C LEU A 23 2.27 2.74 -1.91
N ARG A 24 2.34 2.94 -3.21
CA ARG A 24 3.34 3.82 -3.83
C ARG A 24 2.64 5.04 -4.39
N VAL A 25 3.16 6.22 -4.07
CA VAL A 25 2.63 7.46 -4.59
C VAL A 25 3.70 8.11 -5.45
N MET A 26 3.34 8.37 -6.69
CA MET A 26 4.28 8.90 -7.68
C MET A 26 3.83 10.26 -8.20
N TYR A 27 4.79 11.07 -8.56
CA TYR A 27 4.56 12.37 -9.15
C TYR A 27 5.51 12.50 -10.34
N ASN A 28 4.95 12.67 -11.54
CA ASN A 28 5.72 12.75 -12.77
C ASN A 28 6.68 11.58 -12.94
N ARG A 29 6.17 10.35 -12.67
CA ARG A 29 6.91 9.10 -12.81
C ARG A 29 7.99 8.89 -11.76
N GLU A 30 8.02 9.73 -10.73
CA GLU A 30 8.98 9.56 -9.65
C GLU A 30 8.24 9.20 -8.37
N GLU A 31 8.65 8.11 -7.75
CA GLU A 31 8.07 7.70 -6.47
C GLU A 31 8.58 8.65 -5.40
N TYR A 32 7.67 9.38 -4.77
CA TYR A 32 8.09 10.33 -3.74
C TYR A 32 7.66 9.92 -2.34
N MET A 33 6.73 8.99 -2.21
CA MET A 33 6.26 8.54 -0.91
C MET A 33 5.76 7.10 -1.01
N ARG A 34 5.91 6.34 0.07
CA ARG A 34 5.47 4.95 0.10
C ARG A 34 4.98 4.60 1.49
N PHE A 35 3.92 3.79 1.56
CA PHE A 35 3.52 3.13 2.79
C PHE A 35 3.76 1.64 2.61
N ASP A 36 4.44 1.04 3.57
CA ASP A 36 4.72 -0.39 3.58
C ASP A 36 4.21 -0.95 4.89
N SER A 37 3.32 -1.93 4.83
CA SER A 37 2.73 -2.48 6.05
C SER A 37 3.76 -3.16 6.95
N ASP A 38 4.87 -3.65 6.37
CA ASP A 38 5.94 -4.22 7.18
C ASP A 38 6.70 -3.15 7.97
N VAL A 39 6.73 -1.93 7.46
CA VAL A 39 7.33 -0.79 8.15
C VAL A 39 6.32 -0.14 9.09
N GLY A 40 5.06 -0.06 8.65
CA GLY A 40 3.98 0.47 9.46
C GLY A 40 3.81 1.97 9.41
N ARG A 41 4.49 2.66 8.50
CA ARG A 41 4.39 4.10 8.36
C ARG A 41 4.75 4.54 6.94
N TYR A 42 4.44 5.78 6.63
CA TYR A 42 4.83 6.38 5.36
C TYR A 42 6.29 6.79 5.38
N GLU A 43 6.95 6.62 4.25
CA GLU A 43 8.33 7.05 4.04
C GLU A 43 8.40 7.95 2.83
N GLY A 44 9.16 9.03 2.92
CA GLY A 44 9.35 9.95 1.81
C GLY A 44 10.71 9.76 1.17
N PHE A 45 10.76 9.93 -0.15
CA PHE A 45 12.00 9.77 -0.93
C PHE A 45 12.48 11.09 -1.53
N THR A 46 11.72 12.15 -1.37
CA THR A 46 12.09 13.50 -1.77
C THR A 46 11.79 14.43 -0.60
N SER A 47 12.29 15.67 -0.66
CA SER A 47 11.97 16.64 0.39
C SER A 47 10.47 16.83 0.52
N TYR A 48 9.78 16.91 -0.61
CA TYR A 48 8.32 17.05 -0.61
C TYR A 48 7.66 15.80 -0.03
N GLY A 49 8.15 14.63 -0.44
CA GLY A 49 7.61 13.36 0.04
C GLY A 49 7.80 13.18 1.53
N GLU A 50 8.94 13.62 2.06
CA GLU A 50 9.19 13.53 3.50
C GLU A 50 8.20 14.37 4.29
N LYS A 51 7.88 15.57 3.81
CA LYS A 51 6.90 16.45 4.46
C LYS A 51 5.51 15.81 4.41
N LYS A 52 5.14 15.25 3.27
CA LYS A 52 3.86 14.58 3.14
C LYS A 52 3.77 13.35 4.02
N ALA A 53 4.86 12.58 4.10
CA ALA A 53 4.90 11.40 4.94
C ALA A 53 4.74 11.77 6.41
N GLN A 54 5.44 12.80 6.85
CA GLN A 54 5.31 13.28 8.23
C GLN A 54 3.88 13.71 8.54
N TYR A 55 3.26 14.42 7.62
CA TYR A 55 1.89 14.87 7.81
C TYR A 55 0.93 13.69 7.96
N ARG A 56 1.07 12.69 7.08
CA ARG A 56 0.22 11.51 7.13
C ARG A 56 0.48 10.66 8.37
N ASN A 57 1.74 10.52 8.74
CA ASN A 57 2.11 9.76 9.94
C ASN A 57 1.58 10.40 11.21
N SER A 58 1.31 11.71 11.18
CA SER A 58 0.78 12.45 12.32
C SER A 58 -0.73 12.34 12.46
N ASP A 59 -1.41 11.80 11.46
CA ASP A 59 -2.87 11.68 11.48
C ASP A 59 -3.25 10.27 11.91
N PRO A 60 -3.72 10.08 13.16
CA PRO A 60 -4.03 8.72 13.62
C PRO A 60 -5.15 8.04 12.85
N ASP A 61 -6.15 8.79 12.41
CA ASP A 61 -7.25 8.22 11.65
C ASP A 61 -6.79 7.71 10.29
N LEU A 62 -5.98 8.50 9.61
CA LEU A 62 -5.43 8.12 8.32
C LEU A 62 -4.51 6.91 8.45
N MET A 63 -3.66 6.90 9.47
CA MET A 63 -2.74 5.80 9.69
C MET A 63 -3.48 4.51 10.02
N GLU A 64 -4.51 4.59 10.84
CA GLU A 64 -5.33 3.43 11.15
C GLU A 64 -5.98 2.86 9.90
N ASN A 65 -6.58 3.73 9.09
CA ASN A 65 -7.21 3.32 7.85
C ASN A 65 -6.22 2.67 6.89
N THR A 66 -5.02 3.23 6.80
CA THR A 66 -3.99 2.69 5.91
C THR A 66 -3.45 1.35 6.42
N ARG A 67 -3.25 1.24 7.73
CA ARG A 67 -2.75 0.00 8.33
C ARG A 67 -3.73 -1.15 8.15
N THR A 68 -5.02 -0.87 8.19
CA THR A 68 -6.04 -1.89 8.04
C THR A 68 -6.35 -2.21 6.58
N ALA A 69 -5.71 -1.53 5.63
CA ALA A 69 -5.94 -1.76 4.21
C ALA A 69 -5.68 -3.21 3.82
N VAL A 70 -4.77 -3.87 4.50
CA VAL A 70 -4.48 -5.27 4.26
C VAL A 70 -5.75 -6.12 4.46
N ASP A 71 -6.63 -5.72 5.35
CA ASP A 71 -7.86 -6.47 5.64
C ASP A 71 -8.99 -6.12 4.69
N TRP A 72 -9.18 -4.84 4.37
CA TRP A 72 -10.32 -4.45 3.54
C TRP A 72 -9.98 -4.34 2.05
N LEU A 73 -8.70 -4.38 1.69
CA LEU A 73 -8.27 -4.26 0.31
C LEU A 73 -7.61 -5.55 -0.19
N CYS A 74 -6.59 -6.03 0.54
CA CYS A 74 -5.81 -7.17 0.08
C CYS A 74 -6.50 -8.52 0.32
N ARG A 75 -7.04 -8.76 1.51
CA ARG A 75 -7.64 -10.06 1.83
C ARG A 75 -8.90 -10.36 1.01
N PRO A 76 -9.84 -9.42 0.86
CA PRO A 76 -10.99 -9.67 0.00
C PRO A 76 -10.60 -9.96 -1.44
N TRP A 77 -9.60 -9.26 -1.94
CA TRP A 77 -9.13 -9.49 -3.30
C TRP A 77 -8.60 -10.91 -3.46
N TYR A 78 -7.82 -11.37 -2.50
CA TYR A 78 -7.26 -12.73 -2.53
C TYR A 78 -8.38 -13.76 -2.50
N GLU A 79 -9.35 -13.60 -1.62
CA GLU A 79 -10.47 -14.53 -1.51
C GLU A 79 -11.31 -14.57 -2.77
N THR A 80 -11.43 -13.46 -3.48
CA THR A 80 -12.19 -13.39 -4.71
C THR A 80 -11.44 -14.04 -5.87
N VAL A 81 -10.14 -13.84 -5.95
CA VAL A 81 -9.31 -14.25 -7.11
C VAL A 81 -8.76 -15.66 -6.97
N THR A 82 -8.41 -16.07 -5.76
CA THR A 82 -7.74 -17.35 -5.54
C THR A 82 -8.46 -18.56 -6.13
N PRO A 83 -9.80 -18.71 -6.00
CA PRO A 83 -10.46 -19.87 -6.60
C PRO A 83 -10.19 -20.01 -8.09
N PHE A 84 -10.21 -18.88 -8.81
CA PHE A 84 -9.90 -18.91 -10.23
C PHE A 84 -8.45 -19.28 -10.48
N SER A 85 -7.54 -18.71 -9.74
CA SER A 85 -6.12 -18.96 -9.92
C SER A 85 -5.77 -20.40 -9.65
N VAL A 86 -6.31 -20.97 -8.59
CA VAL A 86 -6.04 -22.35 -8.20
C VAL A 86 -6.63 -23.32 -9.22
N GLU A 87 -7.85 -23.08 -9.65
CA GLU A 87 -8.52 -23.97 -10.59
C GLU A 87 -7.87 -23.99 -11.96
N ARG A 88 -7.21 -22.92 -12.34
CA ARG A 88 -6.57 -22.82 -13.64
C ARG A 88 -5.17 -23.43 -13.71
N ARG A 89 -4.64 -23.80 -12.61
CA ARG A 89 -3.31 -24.39 -12.56
C ARG A 89 -3.32 -25.90 -12.88
#